data_95e4e4446054932f7b15897d0d35df0a
#
_entry.id   95e4e4446054932f7b15897d0d35df0a
#
_cell.length_a   1.000
_cell.length_b   1.000
_cell.length_c   1.000
_cell.angle_alpha   90.00
_cell.angle_beta   90.00
_cell.angle_gamma   90.00
#
_symmetry.space_group_name_H-M   'P 1'
#
loop_
_entity.id
_entity.type
_entity.pdbx_description
1 polymer ?
#
loop_
_entity_poly.entity_id
_entity_poly.type
_entity_poly.pdbx_seq_one_letter_code
_entity_poly.pdbx_strand_id
1 'polypeptide(L)'
;MRKNDFKAIDLLLALVLLTRLPLPHLPKASFARQSRAVWAFPLAGAVVGLLAVITAALALMWWPPVIAAGLTLAVQVMLTGAMHEDGLADTADGFWGGFEPARRLEIMKDSQIGSYGVLALLL
;
A
#
# COMPACT_ATOMS: atom_id res chain seq x y z
N MET A 1 -2.37 -12.00 -27.05
CA MET A 1 -2.94 -10.90 -26.24
C MET A 1 -4.21 -10.41 -26.93
N ARG A 2 -5.36 -10.54 -26.28
CA ARG A 2 -6.63 -10.04 -26.84
C ARG A 2 -6.66 -8.50 -26.70
N LYS A 3 -7.11 -7.82 -27.78
CA LYS A 3 -7.20 -6.33 -27.87
C LYS A 3 -7.98 -5.61 -26.72
N ASN A 4 -8.54 -6.34 -25.76
CA ASN A 4 -9.38 -5.82 -24.66
C ASN A 4 -8.80 -6.05 -23.27
N ASP A 5 -7.52 -6.41 -23.13
CA ASP A 5 -6.95 -6.71 -21.82
C ASP A 5 -6.57 -5.45 -21.01
N PHE A 6 -6.25 -4.34 -21.69
CA PHE A 6 -5.91 -3.06 -21.05
C PHE A 6 -7.05 -2.05 -21.21
N LYS A 7 -7.59 -1.57 -20.10
CA LYS A 7 -8.63 -0.53 -20.09
C LYS A 7 -8.20 0.60 -19.17
N ALA A 8 -8.54 1.84 -19.54
CA ALA A 8 -8.25 3.02 -18.72
C ALA A 8 -8.87 2.94 -17.31
N ILE A 9 -10.01 2.26 -17.19
CA ILE A 9 -10.65 1.99 -15.88
C ILE A 9 -9.77 1.14 -14.95
N ASP A 10 -8.84 0.34 -15.49
CA ASP A 10 -7.95 -0.50 -14.69
C ASP A 10 -6.97 0.35 -13.89
N LEU A 11 -6.54 1.51 -14.41
CA LEU A 11 -5.72 2.48 -13.67
C LEU A 11 -6.50 3.08 -12.49
N LEU A 12 -7.75 3.49 -12.73
CA LEU A 12 -8.59 4.02 -11.66
C LEU A 12 -8.88 2.93 -10.60
N LEU A 13 -9.11 1.70 -11.04
CA LEU A 13 -9.30 0.55 -10.15
C LEU A 13 -8.04 0.27 -9.31
N ALA A 14 -6.85 0.33 -9.91
CA ALA A 14 -5.58 0.17 -9.20
C ALA A 14 -5.40 1.25 -8.13
N LEU A 15 -5.68 2.51 -8.45
CA LEU A 15 -5.62 3.62 -7.50
C LEU A 15 -6.61 3.45 -6.35
N VAL A 16 -7.86 3.06 -6.64
CA VAL A 16 -8.89 2.80 -5.62
C VAL A 16 -8.51 1.63 -4.71
N LEU A 17 -7.87 0.59 -5.26
CA LEU A 17 -7.45 -0.59 -4.49
C LEU A 17 -6.23 -0.32 -3.61
N LEU A 18 -5.27 0.46 -4.11
CA LEU A 18 -3.96 0.62 -3.48
C LEU A 18 -3.79 1.93 -2.71
N THR A 19 -4.77 2.84 -2.78
CA THR A 19 -4.66 4.15 -2.13
C THR A 19 -5.95 4.56 -1.43
N ARG A 20 -5.84 5.53 -0.53
CA ARG A 20 -6.95 6.21 0.15
C ARG A 20 -7.30 7.55 -0.51
N LEU A 21 -6.85 7.77 -1.75
CA LEU A 21 -7.18 9.00 -2.48
C LEU A 21 -8.71 9.13 -2.65
N PRO A 22 -9.25 10.35 -2.57
CA PRO A 22 -10.68 10.61 -2.76
C PRO A 22 -11.07 10.51 -4.23
N LEU A 23 -11.16 9.27 -4.72
CA LEU A 23 -11.48 8.95 -6.10
C LEU A 23 -12.97 8.65 -6.28
N PRO A 24 -13.52 8.79 -7.51
CA PRO A 24 -14.90 8.45 -7.78
C PRO A 24 -15.22 6.99 -7.44
N HIS A 25 -16.41 6.76 -6.91
CA HIS A 25 -16.88 5.41 -6.58
C HIS A 25 -17.03 4.58 -7.86
N LEU A 26 -16.35 3.45 -7.89
CA LEU A 26 -16.48 2.48 -8.96
C LEU A 26 -17.67 1.54 -8.73
N PRO A 27 -18.43 1.20 -9.79
CA PRO A 27 -19.45 0.16 -9.70
C PRO A 27 -18.86 -1.17 -9.22
N LYS A 28 -19.60 -1.92 -8.41
CA LYS A 28 -19.14 -3.23 -7.87
C LYS A 28 -18.66 -4.18 -8.98
N ALA A 29 -19.29 -4.14 -10.16
CA ALA A 29 -18.89 -4.92 -11.32
C ALA A 29 -17.44 -4.65 -11.80
N SER A 30 -16.91 -3.45 -11.54
CA SER A 30 -15.53 -3.12 -11.92
C SER A 30 -14.50 -3.93 -11.14
N PHE A 31 -14.81 -4.30 -9.90
CA PHE A 31 -13.92 -5.11 -9.04
C PHE A 31 -13.75 -6.56 -9.53
N ALA A 32 -14.66 -7.07 -10.36
CA ALA A 32 -14.46 -8.36 -11.03
C ALA A 32 -13.23 -8.38 -11.97
N ARG A 33 -12.70 -7.21 -12.31
CA ARG A 33 -11.50 -7.05 -13.16
C ARG A 33 -10.20 -6.88 -12.38
N GLN A 34 -10.21 -6.91 -11.04
CA GLN A 34 -9.03 -6.60 -10.22
C GLN A 34 -7.78 -7.41 -10.61
N SER A 35 -7.93 -8.71 -10.93
CA SER A 35 -6.83 -9.56 -11.38
C SER A 35 -6.27 -9.15 -12.76
N ARG A 36 -7.08 -8.49 -13.60
CA ARG A 36 -6.65 -7.97 -14.91
C ARG A 36 -6.06 -6.57 -14.81
N ALA A 37 -6.35 -5.84 -13.72
CA ALA A 37 -5.85 -4.49 -13.47
C ALA A 37 -4.42 -4.47 -12.88
N VAL A 38 -3.83 -5.61 -12.58
CA VAL A 38 -2.49 -5.73 -11.96
C VAL A 38 -1.41 -5.01 -12.77
N TRP A 39 -1.53 -4.96 -14.10
CA TRP A 39 -0.61 -4.21 -14.97
C TRP A 39 -0.56 -2.71 -14.62
N ALA A 40 -1.64 -2.14 -14.07
CA ALA A 40 -1.74 -0.74 -13.69
C ALA A 40 -1.21 -0.45 -12.28
N PHE A 41 -0.87 -1.47 -11.47
CA PHE A 41 -0.34 -1.30 -10.12
C PHE A 41 0.96 -0.50 -10.08
N PRO A 42 1.95 -0.72 -10.99
CA PRO A 42 3.14 0.13 -11.05
C PRO A 42 2.82 1.60 -11.33
N LEU A 43 1.78 1.88 -12.13
CA LEU A 43 1.36 3.24 -12.42
C LEU A 43 0.71 3.90 -11.19
N ALA A 44 -0.08 3.16 -10.41
CA ALA A 44 -0.60 3.64 -9.14
C ALA A 44 0.54 3.94 -8.15
N GLY A 45 1.56 3.08 -8.10
CA GLY A 45 2.78 3.32 -7.33
C GLY A 45 3.53 4.56 -7.78
N ALA A 46 3.61 4.83 -9.09
CA ALA A 46 4.21 6.04 -9.63
C ALA A 46 3.46 7.31 -9.20
N VAL A 47 2.12 7.26 -9.11
CA VAL A 47 1.32 8.39 -8.59
C VAL A 47 1.65 8.65 -7.11
N VAL A 48 1.68 7.60 -6.29
CA VAL A 48 2.05 7.72 -4.85
C VAL A 48 3.47 8.25 -4.71
N GLY A 49 4.42 7.73 -5.49
CA GLY A 49 5.81 8.18 -5.50
C GLY A 49 5.96 9.65 -5.92
N LEU A 50 5.20 10.09 -6.93
CA LEU A 50 5.20 11.49 -7.34
C LEU A 50 4.69 12.42 -6.23
N LEU A 51 3.62 12.05 -5.54
CA LEU A 51 3.10 12.80 -4.41
C LEU A 51 4.11 12.85 -3.25
N ALA A 52 4.84 11.75 -3.02
CA ALA A 52 5.93 11.70 -2.04
C ALA A 52 7.08 12.65 -2.41
N VAL A 53 7.50 12.66 -3.68
CA VAL A 53 8.56 13.58 -4.17
C VAL A 53 8.12 15.04 -4.03
N ILE A 54 6.89 15.37 -4.38
CA ILE A 54 6.34 16.71 -4.19
C ILE A 54 6.36 17.09 -2.71
N THR A 55 5.93 16.19 -1.82
CA THR A 55 5.96 16.42 -0.37
C THR A 55 7.39 16.69 0.12
N ALA A 56 8.35 15.86 -0.32
CA ALA A 56 9.76 16.02 0.04
C ALA A 56 10.32 17.39 -0.44
N ALA A 57 10.06 17.74 -1.69
CA ALA A 57 10.51 19.00 -2.28
C ALA A 57 9.95 20.22 -1.53
N LEU A 58 8.66 20.20 -1.21
CA LEU A 58 8.02 21.27 -0.44
C LEU A 58 8.55 21.31 1.00
N ALA A 59 8.68 20.17 1.68
CA ALA A 59 9.15 20.11 3.05
C ALA A 59 10.60 20.63 3.18
N LEU A 60 11.46 20.30 2.22
CA LEU A 60 12.86 20.77 2.21
C LEU A 60 13.01 22.29 2.07
N MET A 61 11.96 23.00 1.67
CA MET A 61 12.00 24.47 1.62
C MET A 61 11.98 25.11 3.02
N TRP A 62 11.48 24.42 4.04
CA TRP A 62 11.30 24.96 5.40
C TRP A 62 11.95 24.13 6.51
N TRP A 63 12.22 22.84 6.25
CA TRP A 63 12.70 21.91 7.28
C TRP A 63 13.98 21.19 6.85
N PRO A 64 14.81 20.78 7.83
CA PRO A 64 15.98 19.97 7.53
C PRO A 64 15.59 18.59 6.96
N PRO A 65 16.50 17.90 6.23
CA PRO A 65 16.21 16.66 5.52
C PRO A 65 15.58 15.56 6.37
N VAL A 66 15.96 15.44 7.63
CA VAL A 66 15.41 14.41 8.55
C VAL A 66 13.91 14.63 8.78
N ILE A 67 13.48 15.88 8.99
CA ILE A 67 12.06 16.21 9.17
C ILE A 67 11.32 16.04 7.85
N ALA A 68 11.89 16.52 6.75
CA ALA A 68 11.30 16.36 5.43
C ALA A 68 11.09 14.86 5.06
N ALA A 69 12.06 14.02 5.39
CA ALA A 69 11.95 12.57 5.20
C ALA A 69 10.80 11.97 6.04
N GLY A 70 10.70 12.33 7.31
CA GLY A 70 9.60 11.88 8.18
C GLY A 70 8.23 12.29 7.66
N LEU A 71 8.08 13.54 7.21
CA LEU A 71 6.84 14.03 6.60
C LEU A 71 6.49 13.27 5.31
N THR A 72 7.50 13.01 4.48
CA THR A 72 7.33 12.25 3.23
C THR A 72 6.85 10.83 3.50
N LEU A 73 7.45 10.13 4.45
CA LEU A 73 7.03 8.80 4.88
C LEU A 73 5.60 8.82 5.44
N ALA A 74 5.28 9.78 6.30
CA ALA A 74 3.93 9.92 6.84
C ALA A 74 2.89 10.09 5.73
N VAL A 75 3.15 10.93 4.73
CA VAL A 75 2.25 11.10 3.59
C VAL A 75 2.11 9.81 2.79
N GLN A 76 3.19 9.06 2.52
CA GLN A 76 3.11 7.77 1.83
C GLN A 76 2.23 6.77 2.57
N VAL A 77 2.44 6.61 3.89
CA VAL A 77 1.62 5.72 4.74
C VAL A 77 0.15 6.14 4.71
N MET A 78 -0.13 7.44 4.81
CA MET A 78 -1.51 7.96 4.74
C MET A 78 -2.15 7.71 3.36
N LEU A 79 -1.40 7.92 2.27
CA LEU A 79 -1.89 7.71 0.90
C LEU A 79 -2.25 6.24 0.63
N THR A 80 -1.46 5.30 1.14
CA THR A 80 -1.71 3.85 0.98
C THR A 80 -2.61 3.28 2.07
N GLY A 81 -2.88 4.05 3.13
CA GLY A 81 -3.64 3.60 4.29
C GLY A 81 -2.92 2.53 5.10
N ALA A 82 -1.59 2.61 5.14
CA ALA A 82 -0.69 1.68 5.84
C ALA A 82 -0.78 0.21 5.36
N MET A 83 -1.34 -0.04 4.18
CA MET A 83 -1.58 -1.42 3.71
C MET A 83 -0.30 -2.23 3.55
N HIS A 84 0.82 -1.59 3.16
CA HIS A 84 2.10 -2.26 2.97
C HIS A 84 2.78 -2.55 4.31
N GLU A 85 2.70 -1.60 5.23
CA GLU A 85 3.23 -1.68 6.58
C GLU A 85 2.48 -2.75 7.39
N ASP A 86 1.15 -2.77 7.29
CA ASP A 86 0.28 -3.78 7.87
C ASP A 86 0.63 -5.19 7.35
N GLY A 87 0.72 -5.34 6.03
CA GLY A 87 1.11 -6.60 5.40
C GLY A 87 2.52 -7.07 5.81
N LEU A 88 3.47 -6.14 6.03
CA LEU A 88 4.80 -6.47 6.55
C LEU A 88 4.73 -6.98 7.99
N ALA A 89 3.97 -6.28 8.84
CA ALA A 89 3.80 -6.66 10.24
C ALA A 89 3.12 -8.02 10.37
N ASP A 90 2.00 -8.23 9.67
CA ASP A 90 1.26 -9.49 9.65
C ASP A 90 2.12 -10.66 9.17
N THR A 91 2.92 -10.41 8.11
CA THR A 91 3.84 -11.42 7.57
C THR A 91 4.91 -11.79 8.60
N ALA A 92 5.50 -10.81 9.27
CA ALA A 92 6.50 -11.06 10.29
C ALA A 92 5.92 -11.83 11.47
N ASP A 93 4.77 -11.43 11.98
CA ASP A 93 4.10 -12.12 13.07
C ASP A 93 3.70 -13.54 12.69
N GLY A 94 3.16 -13.75 11.48
CA GLY A 94 2.76 -15.06 11.00
C GLY A 94 3.95 -16.01 10.82
N PHE A 95 5.05 -15.54 10.23
CA PHE A 95 6.21 -16.40 9.95
C PHE A 95 7.02 -16.75 11.20
N TRP A 96 7.20 -15.83 12.13
CA TRP A 96 7.98 -16.05 13.35
C TRP A 96 7.12 -16.53 14.52
N GLY A 97 5.83 -16.18 14.57
CA GLY A 97 4.93 -16.63 15.63
C GLY A 97 4.22 -17.95 15.37
N GLY A 98 4.16 -18.44 14.11
CA GLY A 98 3.49 -19.68 13.73
C GLY A 98 4.43 -20.74 13.15
N PHE A 99 4.40 -21.96 13.69
CA PHE A 99 5.16 -23.09 13.14
C PHE A 99 4.39 -23.84 12.05
N GLU A 100 3.07 -23.93 12.17
CA GLU A 100 2.18 -24.59 11.22
C GLU A 100 1.53 -23.59 10.25
N PRO A 101 1.35 -23.92 8.94
CA PRO A 101 0.77 -23.02 7.96
C PRO A 101 -0.61 -22.47 8.35
N ALA A 102 -1.46 -23.34 8.95
CA ALA A 102 -2.79 -22.93 9.42
C ALA A 102 -2.70 -21.86 10.52
N ARG A 103 -1.78 -22.03 11.47
CA ARG A 103 -1.54 -21.10 12.56
C ARG A 103 -0.97 -19.77 12.07
N ARG A 104 -0.08 -19.80 11.07
CA ARG A 104 0.43 -18.57 10.41
C ARG A 104 -0.69 -17.73 9.83
N LEU A 105 -1.58 -18.36 9.06
CA LEU A 105 -2.73 -17.68 8.46
C LEU A 105 -3.73 -17.16 9.50
N GLU A 106 -3.86 -17.83 10.62
CA GLU A 106 -4.68 -17.34 11.74
C GLU A 106 -4.07 -16.09 12.36
N ILE A 107 -2.77 -16.10 12.65
CA ILE A 107 -2.03 -14.94 13.18
C ILE A 107 -2.14 -13.75 12.22
N MET A 108 -1.91 -13.95 10.92
CA MET A 108 -2.01 -12.89 9.90
C MET A 108 -3.42 -12.31 9.73
N LYS A 109 -4.46 -12.98 10.23
CA LYS A 109 -5.85 -12.48 10.20
C LYS A 109 -6.27 -11.84 11.52
N ASP A 110 -5.46 -11.97 12.56
CA ASP A 110 -5.71 -11.30 13.83
C ASP A 110 -5.45 -9.79 13.66
N SER A 111 -6.31 -8.98 14.21
CA SER A 111 -6.16 -7.52 14.20
C SER A 111 -5.15 -6.99 15.21
N GLN A 112 -4.53 -7.87 16.01
CA GLN A 112 -3.53 -7.50 17.01
C GLN A 112 -2.13 -7.65 16.44
N ILE A 113 -1.33 -6.59 16.52
CA ILE A 113 0.07 -6.65 16.14
C ILE A 113 0.88 -7.37 17.22
N GLY A 114 1.71 -8.31 16.79
CA GLY A 114 2.65 -9.01 17.67
C GLY A 114 4.03 -8.34 17.74
N SER A 115 4.89 -8.90 18.59
CA SER A 115 6.24 -8.36 18.80
C SER A 115 7.11 -8.41 17.54
N TYR A 116 6.95 -9.43 16.70
CA TYR A 116 7.70 -9.55 15.44
C TYR A 116 7.25 -8.53 14.42
N GLY A 117 5.94 -8.24 14.33
CA GLY A 117 5.41 -7.19 13.49
C GLY A 117 5.93 -5.80 13.89
N VAL A 118 5.93 -5.50 15.18
CA VAL A 118 6.51 -4.25 15.71
C VAL A 118 8.00 -4.14 15.35
N LEU A 119 8.78 -5.20 15.56
CA LEU A 119 10.21 -5.20 15.23
C LEU A 119 10.45 -5.02 13.73
N ALA A 120 9.64 -5.66 12.88
CA ALA A 120 9.74 -5.54 11.42
C ALA A 120 9.46 -4.13 10.92
N LEU A 121 8.62 -3.36 11.64
CA LEU A 121 8.35 -1.96 11.29
C LEU A 121 9.41 -0.98 11.79
N LEU A 122 10.17 -1.35 12.81
CA LEU A 122 11.18 -0.48 13.44
C LEU A 122 12.59 -0.66 12.87
N LEU A 123 12.90 -1.83 12.30
CA LEU A 123 14.22 -2.20 11.77
C LEU A 123 14.30 -2.09 10.26
#